data_f11591011912f46c562c2f23fbdd15b6
#
_entry.id   f11591011912f46c562c2f23fbdd15b6
#
_cell.length_a   1.000
_cell.length_b   1.000
_cell.length_c   1.000
_cell.angle_alpha   90.00
_cell.angle_beta   90.00
_cell.angle_gamma   90.00
#
_symmetry.space_group_name_H-M   'P 1'
#
loop_
_entity.id
_entity.type
_entity.pdbx_description
1 polymer ?
#
loop_
_entity_poly.entity_id
_entity_poly.type
_entity_poly.pdbx_seq_one_letter_code
_entity_poly.pdbx_strand_id
1 'polypeptide(L)'
;DKHIPVAAGMAGGSADAAAALKAMNMLFGLNLSDEQLMEHGVKLGADVPYCIMQGTALSEGIGEILTPLPPMPDCLIVIAKPAIGESTKWVYQNLKVDLLEEHPDIDGMADALKTGDLKGITDRMANVLETVTIPANPVIDSVKKLIAENDSMGVLMSGSGPTVFGIYDNRDKELAQRVVDMLREKDEIQAAYAVSPYNIRRGM
;
A
#
# COMPACT_ATOMS: atom_id res chain seq x y z
N ASP A 1 -21.24 -0.72 0.14
CA ASP A 1 -20.67 -0.75 1.50
C ASP A 1 -19.17 -0.57 1.45
N LYS A 2 -18.67 0.43 2.18
CA LYS A 2 -17.25 0.75 2.23
C LYS A 2 -16.58 0.07 3.42
N HIS A 3 -15.64 -0.84 3.14
CA HIS A 3 -14.89 -1.56 4.16
C HIS A 3 -13.47 -1.02 4.37
N ILE A 4 -12.82 -0.53 3.30
CA ILE A 4 -11.48 0.08 3.42
C ILE A 4 -11.62 1.42 4.15
N PRO A 5 -10.89 1.66 5.27
CA PRO A 5 -10.95 2.91 6.00
C PRO A 5 -10.66 4.15 5.14
N VAL A 6 -11.35 5.25 5.44
CA VAL A 6 -11.16 6.54 4.75
C VAL A 6 -9.91 7.24 5.28
N ALA A 7 -9.23 8.03 4.44
CA ALA A 7 -8.03 8.80 4.78
C ALA A 7 -6.94 7.94 5.46
N ALA A 8 -6.71 6.75 4.91
CA ALA A 8 -5.89 5.71 5.50
C ALA A 8 -4.58 5.41 4.74
N GLY A 9 -4.33 6.05 3.59
CA GLY A 9 -3.18 5.69 2.75
C GLY A 9 -3.31 4.31 2.07
N MET A 10 -4.55 3.79 1.91
CA MET A 10 -4.84 2.47 1.34
C MET A 10 -5.65 2.54 0.04
N ALA A 11 -5.63 3.66 -0.65
CA ALA A 11 -6.32 3.89 -1.93
C ALA A 11 -7.81 3.45 -1.96
N GLY A 12 -8.50 3.43 -0.80
CA GLY A 12 -9.87 2.90 -0.69
C GLY A 12 -10.88 3.63 -1.58
N GLY A 13 -10.78 4.95 -1.73
CA GLY A 13 -11.63 5.72 -2.63
C GLY A 13 -11.35 5.39 -4.10
N SER A 14 -10.08 5.20 -4.45
CA SER A 14 -9.67 4.83 -5.80
C SER A 14 -10.10 3.40 -6.16
N ALA A 15 -10.09 2.49 -5.18
CA ALA A 15 -10.62 1.14 -5.37
C ALA A 15 -12.14 1.15 -5.61
N ASP A 16 -12.90 1.98 -4.88
CA ASP A 16 -14.34 2.15 -5.10
C ASP A 16 -14.62 2.73 -6.50
N ALA A 17 -13.86 3.75 -6.92
CA ALA A 17 -13.99 4.36 -8.26
C ALA A 17 -13.67 3.35 -9.37
N ALA A 18 -12.59 2.57 -9.24
CA ALA A 18 -12.23 1.53 -10.20
C ALA A 18 -13.33 0.45 -10.30
N ALA A 19 -13.88 0.02 -9.15
CA ALA A 19 -14.99 -0.94 -9.13
C ALA A 19 -16.24 -0.38 -9.82
N ALA A 20 -16.58 0.88 -9.58
CA ALA A 20 -17.71 1.55 -10.24
C ALA A 20 -17.51 1.64 -11.75
N LEU A 21 -16.32 2.04 -12.23
CA LEU A 21 -16.01 2.10 -13.66
C LEU A 21 -16.15 0.71 -14.32
N LYS A 22 -15.59 -0.34 -13.73
CA LYS A 22 -15.72 -1.71 -14.23
C LYS A 22 -17.16 -2.20 -14.22
N ALA A 23 -17.91 -1.92 -13.15
CA ALA A 23 -19.33 -2.29 -13.06
C ALA A 23 -20.18 -1.57 -14.14
N MET A 24 -19.97 -0.28 -14.37
CA MET A 24 -20.66 0.46 -15.43
C MET A 24 -20.29 -0.07 -16.82
N ASN A 25 -19.02 -0.36 -17.07
CA ASN A 25 -18.57 -0.95 -18.33
C ASN A 25 -19.32 -2.26 -18.65
N MET A 26 -19.43 -3.13 -17.64
CA MET A 26 -20.15 -4.40 -17.77
C MET A 26 -21.66 -4.20 -17.91
N LEU A 27 -22.27 -3.37 -17.05
CA LEU A 27 -23.73 -3.21 -16.97
C LEU A 27 -24.30 -2.58 -18.24
N PHE A 28 -23.59 -1.63 -18.84
CA PHE A 28 -24.03 -0.91 -20.03
C PHE A 28 -23.42 -1.47 -21.33
N GLY A 29 -22.65 -2.56 -21.27
CA GLY A 29 -22.05 -3.20 -22.44
C GLY A 29 -21.14 -2.25 -23.24
N LEU A 30 -20.38 -1.38 -22.56
CA LEU A 30 -19.58 -0.34 -23.23
C LEU A 30 -18.35 -0.94 -23.94
N ASN A 31 -17.92 -2.15 -23.57
CA ASN A 31 -16.78 -2.88 -24.14
C ASN A 31 -15.47 -2.08 -24.15
N LEU A 32 -15.26 -1.23 -23.15
CA LEU A 32 -14.00 -0.51 -22.96
C LEU A 32 -12.92 -1.48 -22.47
N SER A 33 -11.71 -1.34 -22.99
CA SER A 33 -10.55 -2.08 -22.48
C SER A 33 -10.11 -1.53 -21.10
N ASP A 34 -9.26 -2.28 -20.37
CA ASP A 34 -8.71 -1.81 -19.09
C ASP A 34 -7.88 -0.51 -19.30
N GLU A 35 -7.15 -0.38 -20.43
CA GLU A 35 -6.40 0.84 -20.77
C GLU A 35 -7.34 2.04 -20.92
N GLN A 36 -8.46 1.88 -21.63
CA GLN A 36 -9.47 2.94 -21.77
C GLN A 36 -10.13 3.29 -20.44
N LEU A 37 -10.38 2.30 -19.59
CA LEU A 37 -10.89 2.55 -18.24
C LEU A 37 -9.85 3.28 -17.38
N MET A 38 -8.55 2.97 -17.50
CA MET A 38 -7.46 3.68 -16.81
C MET A 38 -7.35 5.14 -17.28
N GLU A 39 -7.50 5.43 -18.59
CA GLU A 39 -7.53 6.80 -19.12
C GLU A 39 -8.70 7.63 -18.55
N HIS A 40 -9.83 7.00 -18.31
CA HIS A 40 -10.94 7.66 -17.61
C HIS A 40 -10.67 7.76 -16.11
N GLY A 41 -10.08 6.72 -15.53
CA GLY A 41 -9.80 6.59 -14.11
C GLY A 41 -8.87 7.68 -13.57
N VAL A 42 -7.81 8.05 -14.31
CA VAL A 42 -6.86 9.08 -13.89
C VAL A 42 -7.54 10.45 -13.65
N LYS A 43 -8.63 10.76 -14.36
CA LYS A 43 -9.41 11.99 -14.17
C LYS A 43 -10.19 12.02 -12.85
N LEU A 44 -10.40 10.84 -12.23
CA LEU A 44 -11.05 10.69 -10.92
C LEU A 44 -10.04 10.69 -9.79
N GLY A 45 -8.83 10.13 -10.02
CA GLY A 45 -7.76 10.11 -9.05
C GLY A 45 -6.54 9.35 -9.55
N ALA A 46 -5.35 9.75 -9.09
CA ALA A 46 -4.06 9.21 -9.53
C ALA A 46 -3.93 7.70 -9.32
N ASP A 47 -4.48 7.15 -8.24
CA ASP A 47 -4.40 5.73 -7.92
C ASP A 47 -5.48 4.87 -8.60
N VAL A 48 -6.49 5.49 -9.29
CA VAL A 48 -7.58 4.74 -9.93
C VAL A 48 -7.07 3.81 -11.04
N PRO A 49 -6.13 4.24 -11.92
CA PRO A 49 -5.55 3.36 -12.92
C PRO A 49 -4.92 2.09 -12.30
N TYR A 50 -4.15 2.24 -11.21
CA TYR A 50 -3.58 1.09 -10.51
C TYR A 50 -4.67 0.15 -9.95
N CYS A 51 -5.74 0.70 -9.38
CA CYS A 51 -6.87 -0.11 -8.88
C CYS A 51 -7.61 -0.85 -10.01
N ILE A 52 -7.59 -0.32 -11.25
CA ILE A 52 -8.12 -1.00 -12.43
C ILE A 52 -7.16 -2.12 -12.87
N MET A 53 -5.87 -1.82 -12.98
CA MET A 53 -4.83 -2.76 -13.42
C MET A 53 -4.63 -3.90 -12.42
N GLN A 54 -4.58 -3.58 -11.12
CA GLN A 54 -4.32 -4.49 -9.98
C GLN A 54 -2.92 -5.18 -10.05
N GLY A 55 -2.61 -6.03 -9.07
CA GLY A 55 -1.34 -6.74 -8.99
C GLY A 55 -0.19 -5.88 -8.46
N THR A 56 1.04 -6.14 -8.94
CA THR A 56 2.23 -5.38 -8.58
C THR A 56 2.68 -4.53 -9.75
N ALA A 57 2.99 -3.27 -9.50
CA ALA A 57 3.44 -2.33 -10.53
C ALA A 57 4.47 -1.33 -10.03
N LEU A 58 5.32 -0.88 -10.92
CA LEU A 58 6.02 0.39 -10.80
C LEU A 58 5.06 1.49 -11.25
N SER A 59 4.87 2.50 -10.39
CA SER A 59 4.07 3.69 -10.68
C SER A 59 4.97 4.91 -10.80
N GLU A 60 4.82 5.65 -11.88
CA GLU A 60 5.59 6.85 -12.20
C GLU A 60 4.63 8.03 -12.49
N GLY A 61 5.18 9.22 -12.71
CA GLY A 61 4.36 10.42 -12.90
C GLY A 61 3.71 10.85 -11.60
N ILE A 62 2.39 11.06 -11.59
CA ILE A 62 1.58 11.28 -10.38
C ILE A 62 1.02 9.95 -9.81
N GLY A 63 1.39 8.78 -10.42
CA GLY A 63 0.94 7.44 -10.09
C GLY A 63 0.18 6.74 -11.22
N GLU A 64 0.01 7.40 -12.37
CA GLU A 64 -0.79 6.93 -13.51
C GLU A 64 0.00 6.15 -14.55
N ILE A 65 1.33 6.33 -14.61
CA ILE A 65 2.19 5.59 -15.54
C ILE A 65 2.57 4.28 -14.85
N LEU A 66 1.98 3.19 -15.33
CA LEU A 66 2.07 1.89 -14.67
C LEU A 66 2.85 0.89 -15.52
N THR A 67 3.92 0.36 -14.96
CA THR A 67 4.67 -0.78 -15.52
C THR A 67 4.40 -2.01 -14.67
N PRO A 68 3.72 -3.06 -15.20
CA PRO A 68 3.49 -4.30 -14.47
C PRO A 68 4.80 -4.95 -14.03
N LEU A 69 4.86 -5.38 -12.78
CA LEU A 69 5.97 -6.14 -12.22
C LEU A 69 5.52 -7.56 -11.84
N PRO A 70 6.46 -8.49 -11.63
CA PRO A 70 6.14 -9.80 -11.09
C PRO A 70 5.35 -9.71 -9.78
N PRO A 71 4.49 -10.69 -9.48
CA PRO A 71 3.69 -10.67 -8.27
C PRO A 71 4.56 -10.68 -7.01
N MET A 72 4.07 -10.07 -5.94
CA MET A 72 4.66 -10.18 -4.62
C MET A 72 4.77 -11.66 -4.23
N PRO A 73 5.91 -12.14 -3.69
CA PRO A 73 6.02 -13.50 -3.15
C PRO A 73 4.99 -13.78 -2.07
N ASP A 74 4.68 -15.07 -1.86
CA ASP A 74 3.76 -15.48 -0.79
C ASP A 74 4.29 -15.03 0.57
N CYS A 75 3.54 -14.16 1.21
CA CYS A 75 3.86 -13.61 2.53
C CYS A 75 2.57 -13.26 3.28
N LEU A 76 2.70 -12.88 4.54
CA LEU A 76 1.63 -12.26 5.32
C LEU A 76 1.93 -10.78 5.51
N ILE A 77 0.89 -9.98 5.49
CA ILE A 77 0.96 -8.55 5.71
C ILE A 77 0.08 -8.22 6.92
N VAL A 78 0.70 -7.77 8.00
CA VAL A 78 -0.01 -7.18 9.13
C VAL A 78 -0.23 -5.71 8.81
N ILE A 79 -1.47 -5.26 8.81
CA ILE A 79 -1.88 -3.88 8.54
C ILE A 79 -2.43 -3.29 9.84
N ALA A 80 -1.97 -2.11 10.21
CA ALA A 80 -2.47 -1.34 11.35
C ALA A 80 -2.87 0.07 10.91
N LYS A 81 -4.13 0.44 11.17
CA LYS A 81 -4.66 1.78 10.89
C LYS A 81 -4.86 2.52 12.22
N PRO A 82 -4.03 3.52 12.55
CA PRO A 82 -4.26 4.39 13.70
C PRO A 82 -5.58 5.15 13.59
N ALA A 83 -6.17 5.53 14.73
CA ALA A 83 -7.44 6.26 14.82
C ALA A 83 -7.31 7.75 14.44
N ILE A 84 -6.44 8.06 13.48
CA ILE A 84 -6.21 9.39 12.93
C ILE A 84 -6.41 9.37 11.42
N GLY A 85 -6.68 10.49 10.79
CA GLY A 85 -6.70 10.66 9.35
C GLY A 85 -5.55 11.55 8.89
N GLU A 86 -5.01 11.30 7.69
CA GLU A 86 -3.96 12.14 7.13
C GLU A 86 -4.38 12.71 5.79
N SER A 87 -3.99 13.95 5.54
CA SER A 87 -4.23 14.63 4.27
C SER A 87 -3.07 14.39 3.32
N THR A 88 -3.26 13.54 2.31
CA THR A 88 -2.26 13.31 1.26
C THR A 88 -1.74 14.62 0.66
N LYS A 89 -2.65 15.58 0.38
CA LYS A 89 -2.27 16.90 -0.14
C LYS A 89 -1.33 17.64 0.80
N TRP A 90 -1.62 17.65 2.10
CA TRP A 90 -0.79 18.31 3.10
C TRP A 90 0.60 17.67 3.19
N VAL A 91 0.67 16.34 3.18
CA VAL A 91 1.95 15.60 3.23
C VAL A 91 2.83 15.97 2.04
N TYR A 92 2.30 15.93 0.81
CA TYR A 92 3.07 16.31 -0.38
C TYR A 92 3.49 17.79 -0.38
N GLN A 93 2.65 18.70 0.13
CA GLN A 93 2.99 20.13 0.22
C GLN A 93 4.11 20.41 1.24
N ASN A 94 4.30 19.54 2.23
CA ASN A 94 5.33 19.67 3.25
C ASN A 94 6.58 18.83 2.98
N LEU A 95 6.57 17.98 1.96
CA LEU A 95 7.74 17.21 1.55
C LEU A 95 8.79 18.14 0.94
N LYS A 96 9.98 18.14 1.53
CA LYS A 96 11.13 18.89 1.06
C LYS A 96 12.05 17.96 0.27
N VAL A 97 11.75 17.78 -1.01
CA VAL A 97 12.46 16.83 -1.89
C VAL A 97 13.98 17.13 -1.94
N ASP A 98 14.35 18.42 -1.94
CA ASP A 98 15.75 18.86 -2.00
C ASP A 98 16.56 18.52 -0.72
N LEU A 99 15.89 18.12 0.36
CA LEU A 99 16.51 17.73 1.64
C LEU A 99 16.51 16.22 1.88
N LEU A 100 16.08 15.43 0.91
CA LEU A 100 16.12 13.98 1.04
C LEU A 100 17.56 13.49 0.85
N GLU A 101 18.11 12.88 1.90
CA GLU A 101 19.47 12.32 1.88
C GLU A 101 19.53 10.97 1.18
N GLU A 102 18.44 10.22 1.22
CA GLU A 102 18.34 8.87 0.65
C GLU A 102 17.16 8.77 -0.34
N HIS A 103 17.37 8.01 -1.39
CA HIS A 103 16.35 7.68 -2.38
C HIS A 103 16.09 6.18 -2.37
N PRO A 104 14.82 5.75 -2.48
CA PRO A 104 14.48 4.33 -2.57
C PRO A 104 15.20 3.63 -3.73
N ASP A 105 15.74 2.42 -3.49
CA ASP A 105 16.36 1.56 -4.50
C ASP A 105 15.27 0.87 -5.35
N ILE A 106 14.71 1.59 -6.31
CA ILE A 106 13.60 1.11 -7.15
C ILE A 106 14.05 -0.04 -8.06
N ASP A 107 15.24 0.05 -8.65
CA ASP A 107 15.75 -0.99 -9.56
C ASP A 107 16.03 -2.28 -8.80
N GLY A 108 16.68 -2.21 -7.63
CA GLY A 108 16.90 -3.36 -6.78
C GLY A 108 15.59 -3.95 -6.23
N MET A 109 14.57 -3.13 -5.97
CA MET A 109 13.23 -3.61 -5.61
C MET A 109 12.59 -4.42 -6.75
N ALA A 110 12.66 -3.90 -7.99
CA ALA A 110 12.14 -4.59 -9.16
C ALA A 110 12.87 -5.92 -9.42
N ASP A 111 14.18 -5.97 -9.20
CA ASP A 111 14.97 -7.20 -9.35
C ASP A 111 14.68 -8.22 -8.25
N ALA A 112 14.47 -7.79 -7.01
CA ALA A 112 14.04 -8.66 -5.92
C ALA A 112 12.65 -9.27 -6.19
N LEU A 113 11.72 -8.49 -6.76
CA LEU A 113 10.42 -9.01 -7.22
C LEU A 113 10.57 -10.05 -8.35
N LYS A 114 11.45 -9.81 -9.34
CA LYS A 114 11.70 -10.76 -10.44
C LYS A 114 12.24 -12.10 -9.96
N THR A 115 13.05 -12.08 -8.91
CA THR A 115 13.65 -13.30 -8.35
C THR A 115 12.78 -13.94 -7.25
N GLY A 116 11.73 -13.26 -6.81
CA GLY A 116 10.89 -13.71 -5.69
C GLY A 116 11.62 -13.67 -4.33
N ASP A 117 12.64 -12.81 -4.20
CA ASP A 117 13.43 -12.64 -2.97
C ASP A 117 12.69 -11.75 -1.97
N LEU A 118 11.90 -12.35 -1.10
CA LEU A 118 11.12 -11.63 -0.08
C LEU A 118 12.03 -10.80 0.85
N LYS A 119 13.21 -11.33 1.21
CA LYS A 119 14.15 -10.57 2.04
C LYS A 119 14.73 -9.38 1.28
N GLY A 120 15.12 -9.58 0.04
CA GLY A 120 15.60 -8.49 -0.82
C GLY A 120 14.54 -7.38 -1.01
N ILE A 121 13.26 -7.74 -1.06
CA ILE A 121 12.13 -6.79 -1.09
C ILE A 121 12.07 -6.01 0.24
N THR A 122 12.05 -6.71 1.38
CA THR A 122 11.89 -6.06 2.69
C THR A 122 13.09 -5.19 3.06
N ASP A 123 14.29 -5.55 2.66
CA ASP A 123 15.52 -4.75 2.87
C ASP A 123 15.53 -3.42 2.07
N ARG A 124 14.69 -3.31 1.02
CA ARG A 124 14.57 -2.13 0.15
C ARG A 124 13.31 -1.30 0.37
N MET A 125 12.48 -1.71 1.33
CA MET A 125 11.28 -0.94 1.66
C MET A 125 11.65 0.43 2.20
N ALA A 126 11.22 1.49 1.53
CA ALA A 126 11.45 2.87 1.94
C ALA A 126 10.26 3.75 1.54
N ASN A 127 9.96 4.77 2.35
CA ASN A 127 8.90 5.73 2.06
C ASN A 127 9.33 7.13 2.52
N VAL A 128 9.70 7.99 1.58
CA VAL A 128 10.14 9.35 1.87
C VAL A 128 9.07 10.23 2.54
N LEU A 129 7.79 9.88 2.39
CA LEU A 129 6.69 10.61 3.04
C LEU A 129 6.69 10.44 4.56
N GLU A 130 7.36 9.41 5.09
CA GLU A 130 7.54 9.22 6.54
C GLU A 130 8.28 10.40 7.19
N THR A 131 9.17 11.06 6.46
CA THR A 131 9.90 12.25 6.94
C THR A 131 8.98 13.42 7.29
N VAL A 132 7.78 13.45 6.71
CA VAL A 132 6.74 14.47 6.98
C VAL A 132 5.70 13.94 7.96
N THR A 133 5.17 12.75 7.70
CA THR A 133 3.98 12.27 8.40
C THR A 133 4.28 11.79 9.82
N ILE A 134 5.40 11.11 10.04
CA ILE A 134 5.77 10.57 11.36
C ILE A 134 6.02 11.70 12.39
N PRO A 135 6.80 12.76 12.08
CA PRO A 135 6.98 13.87 13.04
C PRO A 135 5.67 14.57 13.41
N ALA A 136 4.72 14.65 12.47
CA ALA A 136 3.40 15.23 12.74
C ALA A 136 2.48 14.30 13.53
N ASN A 137 2.70 12.99 13.45
CA ASN A 137 1.85 11.95 14.02
C ASN A 137 2.68 10.84 14.69
N PRO A 138 3.25 11.06 15.89
CA PRO A 138 4.15 10.11 16.56
C PRO A 138 3.57 8.71 16.82
N VAL A 139 2.25 8.56 16.83
CA VAL A 139 1.58 7.26 16.95
C VAL A 139 1.99 6.29 15.83
N ILE A 140 2.31 6.81 14.65
CA ILE A 140 2.76 5.99 13.51
C ILE A 140 4.09 5.30 13.84
N ASP A 141 5.04 6.04 14.44
CA ASP A 141 6.32 5.49 14.88
C ASP A 141 6.13 4.42 15.97
N SER A 142 5.24 4.67 16.93
CA SER A 142 4.90 3.69 17.98
C SER A 142 4.36 2.39 17.40
N VAL A 143 3.49 2.48 16.39
CA VAL A 143 2.94 1.31 15.68
C VAL A 143 4.02 0.60 14.87
N LYS A 144 4.89 1.33 14.16
CA LYS A 144 6.03 0.76 13.43
C LYS A 144 6.94 -0.03 14.36
N LYS A 145 7.30 0.55 15.52
CA LYS A 145 8.14 -0.11 16.54
C LYS A 145 7.49 -1.38 17.05
N LEU A 146 6.19 -1.34 17.41
CA LEU A 146 5.48 -2.52 17.88
C LEU A 146 5.53 -3.67 16.86
N ILE A 147 5.30 -3.37 15.59
CA ILE A 147 5.35 -4.39 14.54
C ILE A 147 6.79 -4.90 14.34
N ALA A 148 7.79 -4.00 14.33
CA ALA A 148 9.20 -4.36 14.14
C ALA A 148 9.75 -5.22 15.29
N GLU A 149 9.38 -4.91 16.53
CA GLU A 149 9.80 -5.66 17.74
C GLU A 149 9.17 -7.05 17.84
N ASN A 150 8.21 -7.36 16.98
CA ASN A 150 7.54 -8.65 16.88
C ASN A 150 7.92 -9.41 15.57
N ASP A 151 9.21 -9.44 15.27
CA ASP A 151 9.84 -10.28 14.24
C ASP A 151 9.29 -10.08 12.82
N SER A 152 8.81 -8.87 12.46
CA SER A 152 8.51 -8.55 11.08
C SER A 152 9.79 -8.51 10.23
N MET A 153 9.74 -8.99 9.00
CA MET A 153 10.85 -8.93 8.04
C MET A 153 11.12 -7.49 7.57
N GLY A 154 10.11 -6.63 7.63
CA GLY A 154 10.19 -5.22 7.29
C GLY A 154 8.89 -4.52 7.64
N VAL A 155 8.95 -3.23 7.96
CA VAL A 155 7.79 -2.42 8.34
C VAL A 155 7.85 -1.06 7.67
N LEU A 156 6.70 -0.57 7.16
CA LEU A 156 6.63 0.70 6.45
C LEU A 156 5.27 1.36 6.62
N MET A 157 5.23 2.68 6.52
CA MET A 157 3.99 3.44 6.37
C MET A 157 3.49 3.32 4.92
N SER A 158 2.20 3.15 4.73
CA SER A 158 1.55 3.03 3.42
C SER A 158 1.21 4.40 2.84
N GLY A 159 1.82 4.75 1.71
CA GLY A 159 1.59 6.02 1.01
C GLY A 159 1.84 7.23 1.91
N SER A 160 0.91 8.19 1.94
CA SER A 160 0.97 9.34 2.85
C SER A 160 0.59 9.01 4.30
N GLY A 161 0.27 7.76 4.61
CA GLY A 161 -0.15 7.30 5.92
C GLY A 161 -1.66 7.52 6.19
N PRO A 162 -2.09 7.34 7.45
CA PRO A 162 -1.31 6.91 8.61
C PRO A 162 -1.15 5.40 8.77
N THR A 163 -1.66 4.59 7.84
CA THR A 163 -1.58 3.13 7.93
C THR A 163 -0.13 2.66 7.88
N VAL A 164 0.19 1.73 8.76
CA VAL A 164 1.47 1.02 8.81
C VAL A 164 1.24 -0.43 8.42
N PHE A 165 2.18 -1.03 7.72
CA PHE A 165 2.16 -2.46 7.46
C PHE A 165 3.52 -3.11 7.75
N GLY A 166 3.47 -4.38 8.17
CA GLY A 166 4.65 -5.21 8.38
C GLY A 166 4.56 -6.49 7.56
N ILE A 167 5.67 -6.93 7.02
CA ILE A 167 5.78 -8.15 6.21
C ILE A 167 6.27 -9.29 7.10
N TYR A 168 5.66 -10.46 6.98
CA TYR A 168 5.99 -11.70 7.68
C TYR A 168 6.12 -12.85 6.69
N ASP A 169 6.92 -13.85 7.04
CA ASP A 169 6.95 -15.09 6.27
C ASP A 169 5.57 -15.76 6.29
N ASN A 170 5.17 -16.39 5.20
CA ASN A 170 3.87 -17.06 5.10
C ASN A 170 3.68 -18.22 6.09
N ARG A 171 4.79 -18.70 6.70
CA ARG A 171 4.78 -19.72 7.76
C ARG A 171 4.41 -19.17 9.14
N ASP A 172 4.55 -17.86 9.35
CA ASP A 172 4.40 -17.20 10.66
C ASP A 172 2.98 -16.72 10.95
N LYS A 173 1.97 -17.51 10.55
CA LYS A 173 0.54 -17.14 10.68
C LYS A 173 0.13 -16.83 12.11
N GLU A 174 0.59 -17.65 13.05
CA GLU A 174 0.26 -17.47 14.47
C GLU A 174 0.91 -16.22 15.06
N LEU A 175 2.14 -15.92 14.63
CA LEU A 175 2.84 -14.70 15.02
C LEU A 175 2.11 -13.46 14.46
N ALA A 176 1.82 -13.44 13.16
CA ALA A 176 1.10 -12.34 12.52
C ALA A 176 -0.26 -12.09 13.20
N GLN A 177 -1.00 -13.18 13.55
CA GLN A 177 -2.27 -13.03 14.25
C GLN A 177 -2.10 -12.47 15.66
N ARG A 178 -1.10 -12.92 16.44
CA ARG A 178 -0.81 -12.33 17.76
C ARG A 178 -0.52 -10.83 17.67
N VAL A 179 0.24 -10.41 16.67
CA VAL A 179 0.56 -8.98 16.47
C VAL A 179 -0.71 -8.19 16.15
N VAL A 180 -1.61 -8.73 15.32
CA VAL A 180 -2.92 -8.12 15.07
C VAL A 180 -3.74 -7.98 16.35
N ASP A 181 -3.75 -9.01 17.21
CA ASP A 181 -4.50 -8.99 18.46
C ASP A 181 -3.92 -7.94 19.43
N MET A 182 -2.59 -7.87 19.57
CA MET A 182 -1.90 -6.84 20.34
C MET A 182 -2.20 -5.41 19.83
N LEU A 183 -2.26 -5.22 18.51
CA LEU A 183 -2.62 -3.94 17.91
C LEU A 183 -4.07 -3.55 18.21
N ARG A 184 -5.00 -4.50 18.17
CA ARG A 184 -6.42 -4.27 18.45
C ARG A 184 -6.72 -3.93 19.90
N GLU A 185 -5.82 -4.29 20.82
CA GLU A 185 -5.91 -3.90 22.24
C GLU A 185 -5.53 -2.44 22.51
N LYS A 186 -4.99 -1.73 21.50
CA LYS A 186 -4.57 -0.32 21.64
C LYS A 186 -5.70 0.62 21.25
N ASP A 187 -6.04 1.55 22.14
CA ASP A 187 -7.10 2.54 21.90
C ASP A 187 -6.82 3.44 20.69
N GLU A 188 -5.54 3.67 20.39
CA GLU A 188 -5.11 4.46 19.25
C GLU A 188 -5.19 3.73 17.90
N ILE A 189 -5.57 2.45 17.86
CA ILE A 189 -5.72 1.66 16.62
C ILE A 189 -7.20 1.52 16.24
N GLN A 190 -7.56 2.08 15.10
CA GLN A 190 -8.90 1.97 14.56
C GLN A 190 -9.19 0.57 13.98
N ALA A 191 -8.18 -0.03 13.34
CA ALA A 191 -8.31 -1.34 12.70
C ALA A 191 -6.97 -2.01 12.54
N ALA A 192 -6.92 -3.35 12.68
CA ALA A 192 -5.76 -4.16 12.36
C ALA A 192 -6.19 -5.49 11.72
N TYR A 193 -5.41 -5.94 10.73
CA TYR A 193 -5.69 -7.12 9.92
C TYR A 193 -4.40 -7.88 9.60
N ALA A 194 -4.49 -9.20 9.45
CA ALA A 194 -3.50 -10.01 8.75
C ALA A 194 -4.09 -10.47 7.41
N VAL A 195 -3.39 -10.19 6.32
CA VAL A 195 -3.83 -10.49 4.96
C VAL A 195 -2.67 -11.05 4.13
N SER A 196 -2.99 -11.65 2.98
CA SER A 196 -1.99 -12.04 1.98
C SER A 196 -2.06 -11.10 0.78
N PRO A 197 -0.98 -10.96 0.00
CA PRO A 197 -1.00 -10.22 -1.25
C PRO A 197 -2.07 -10.76 -2.21
N TYR A 198 -2.81 -9.86 -2.84
CA TYR A 198 -3.74 -10.23 -3.91
C TYR A 198 -2.99 -10.25 -5.24
N ASN A 199 -2.51 -11.43 -5.61
CA ASN A 199 -1.83 -11.67 -6.87
C ASN A 199 -2.83 -12.09 -7.94
N ILE A 200 -3.04 -11.26 -8.98
CA ILE A 200 -3.82 -11.66 -10.13
C ILE A 200 -2.98 -12.66 -10.92
N ARG A 201 -3.42 -13.90 -11.00
CA ARG A 201 -2.94 -14.82 -12.02
C ARG A 201 -3.57 -14.40 -13.35
N ARG A 202 -2.95 -13.44 -14.06
CA ARG A 202 -3.24 -13.26 -15.47
C ARG A 202 -2.86 -14.59 -16.13
N GLY A 203 -3.83 -15.28 -16.70
CA GLY A 203 -3.60 -16.58 -17.33
C GLY A 203 -2.41 -16.49 -18.29
N MET A 204 -1.44 -17.36 -18.08
CA MET A 204 -0.38 -17.66 -19.05
C MET A 204 -1.00 -18.33 -20.26
#